data_38ddb10b79fd97f8b6c560d7e887855b
#
_entry.id   38ddb10b79fd97f8b6c560d7e887855b
#
_cell.length_a   1.000
_cell.length_b   1.000
_cell.length_c   1.000
_cell.angle_alpha   90.00
_cell.angle_beta   90.00
_cell.angle_gamma   90.00
#
_symmetry.space_group_name_H-M   'P 1'
#
loop_
_entity.id
_entity.type
_entity.pdbx_description
1 polymer ?
#
loop_
_entity_poly.entity_id
_entity_poly.type
_entity_poly.pdbx_seq_one_letter_code
_entity_poly.pdbx_strand_id
1 'polypeptide(L)'
;LDVLMGSLRYVKHRYRQEYWSAYKCYRGFIEQLAQSRITGRLSTDKYKELDKKHNDEILGLFFSGDIHAKEQKYYEFIKELISENQLLPEFSDEVLKVWKECLGISCSFH
;
A
#
# COMPACT_ATOMS: atom_id res chain seq x y z
N LEU A 1 -9.58 -6.23 3.65
CA LEU A 1 -10.49 -5.70 2.62
C LEU A 1 -10.44 -4.19 2.53
N ASP A 2 -10.40 -3.50 3.67
CA ASP A 2 -10.32 -2.04 3.69
C ASP A 2 -9.05 -1.53 3.00
N VAL A 3 -7.94 -2.25 3.16
CA VAL A 3 -6.68 -1.90 2.51
C VAL A 3 -6.83 -1.99 1.00
N LEU A 4 -7.50 -3.03 0.52
CA LEU A 4 -7.70 -3.23 -0.92
C LEU A 4 -8.60 -2.14 -1.50
N MET A 5 -9.67 -1.80 -0.82
CA MET A 5 -10.56 -0.73 -1.27
C MET A 5 -9.85 0.63 -1.25
N GLY A 6 -9.03 0.86 -0.22
CA GLY A 6 -8.22 2.08 -0.16
C GLY A 6 -7.21 2.15 -1.28
N SER A 7 -6.64 1.01 -1.66
CA SER A 7 -5.69 0.98 -2.77
C SER A 7 -6.35 1.32 -4.09
N LEU A 8 -7.57 0.85 -4.32
CA LEU A 8 -8.32 1.20 -5.52
C LEU A 8 -8.63 2.69 -5.58
N ARG A 9 -8.98 3.28 -4.45
CA ARG A 9 -9.20 4.73 -4.38
C ARG A 9 -7.92 5.50 -4.67
N TYR A 10 -6.81 5.02 -4.15
CA TYR A 10 -5.51 5.62 -4.43
C TYR A 10 -5.22 5.64 -5.93
N VAL A 11 -5.35 4.49 -6.58
CA VAL A 11 -5.10 4.36 -8.00
C VAL A 11 -5.99 5.30 -8.81
N LYS A 12 -7.27 5.35 -8.46
CA LYS A 12 -8.24 6.21 -9.13
C LYS A 12 -7.84 7.68 -9.04
N HIS A 13 -7.51 8.15 -7.86
CA HIS A 13 -7.11 9.55 -7.66
C HIS A 13 -5.79 9.85 -8.35
N ARG A 14 -4.82 8.93 -8.24
CA ARG A 14 -3.52 9.08 -8.86
C ARG A 14 -3.64 9.18 -10.38
N TYR A 15 -4.46 8.32 -10.96
CA TYR A 15 -4.69 8.32 -12.41
C TYR A 15 -5.33 9.63 -12.88
N ARG A 16 -6.22 10.20 -12.07
CA ARG A 16 -6.89 11.47 -12.37
C ARG A 16 -6.05 12.68 -12.02
N GLN A 17 -4.85 12.49 -11.53
CA GLN A 17 -3.96 13.57 -11.09
C GLN A 17 -4.53 14.37 -9.92
N GLU A 18 -5.32 13.71 -9.10
CA GLU A 18 -5.85 14.28 -7.85
C GLU A 18 -4.90 13.95 -6.72
N TYR A 19 -3.80 14.68 -6.65
CA TYR A 19 -2.67 14.31 -5.79
C TYR A 19 -2.94 14.43 -4.30
N TRP A 20 -3.71 15.42 -3.87
CA TRP A 20 -4.05 15.53 -2.46
C TRP A 20 -4.92 14.37 -2.00
N SER A 21 -5.89 13.95 -2.81
CA SER A 21 -6.74 12.80 -2.51
C SER A 21 -5.93 11.51 -2.52
N ALA A 22 -5.03 11.37 -3.49
CA ALA A 22 -4.16 10.20 -3.55
C ALA A 22 -3.24 10.14 -2.32
N TYR A 23 -2.70 11.26 -1.91
CA TYR A 23 -1.86 11.33 -0.71
C TYR A 23 -2.62 10.87 0.53
N LYS A 24 -3.86 11.30 0.68
CA LYS A 24 -4.69 10.89 1.81
C LYS A 24 -4.88 9.37 1.84
N CYS A 25 -5.13 8.78 0.69
CA CYS A 25 -5.28 7.33 0.60
C CYS A 25 -3.98 6.61 0.92
N TYR A 26 -2.87 7.12 0.43
CA TYR A 26 -1.57 6.52 0.69
C TYR A 26 -1.19 6.62 2.18
N ARG A 27 -1.50 7.73 2.81
CA ARG A 27 -1.26 7.92 4.24
C ARG A 27 -2.08 6.92 5.06
N GLY A 28 -3.32 6.69 4.66
CA GLY A 28 -4.15 5.67 5.29
C GLY A 28 -3.54 4.28 5.17
N PHE A 29 -2.96 3.97 4.02
CA PHE A 29 -2.25 2.72 3.83
C PHE A 29 -1.05 2.60 4.79
N ILE A 30 -0.26 3.65 4.94
CA ILE A 30 0.88 3.63 5.84
C ILE A 30 0.44 3.38 7.29
N GLU A 31 -0.65 4.00 7.71
CA GLU A 31 -1.19 3.78 9.06
C GLU A 31 -1.66 2.35 9.24
N GLN A 32 -2.30 1.77 8.23
CA GLN A 32 -2.74 0.38 8.29
C GLN A 32 -1.57 -0.58 8.31
N LEU A 33 -0.53 -0.27 7.56
CA LEU A 33 0.70 -1.06 7.58
C LEU A 33 1.30 -1.05 8.99
N ALA A 34 1.41 0.13 9.60
CA ALA A 34 1.93 0.25 10.95
C ALA A 34 1.10 -0.60 11.92
N GLN A 35 -0.22 -0.52 11.83
CA GLN A 35 -1.11 -1.28 12.69
C GLN A 35 -0.93 -2.79 12.51
N SER A 36 -0.62 -3.23 11.30
CA SER A 36 -0.42 -4.66 11.03
C SER A 36 0.86 -5.21 11.64
N ARG A 37 1.81 -4.34 11.99
CA ARG A 37 3.11 -4.73 12.52
C ARG A 37 3.18 -4.69 14.06
N ILE A 38 2.13 -4.24 14.72
CA ILE A 38 2.09 -4.15 16.18
C ILE A 38 0.83 -4.80 16.71
N THR A 39 0.81 -5.03 18.03
CA THR A 39 -0.40 -5.46 18.71
C THR A 39 -0.92 -4.30 19.54
N GLY A 40 -2.22 -4.17 19.59
CA GLY A 40 -2.86 -3.10 20.34
C GLY A 40 -2.96 -1.81 19.56
N ARG A 41 -3.17 -0.74 20.26
CA ARG A 41 -3.43 0.56 19.70
C ARG A 41 -2.15 1.31 19.38
N LEU A 42 -2.14 2.06 18.28
CA LEU A 42 -0.99 2.92 17.97
C LEU A 42 -0.83 3.98 19.06
N SER A 43 0.38 4.14 19.51
CA SER A 43 0.74 5.11 20.55
C SER A 43 2.19 5.51 20.33
N THR A 44 2.66 6.50 21.06
CA THR A 44 4.05 6.94 20.96
C THR A 44 5.01 5.77 21.20
N ASP A 45 4.73 4.94 22.19
CA ASP A 45 5.60 3.79 22.51
C ASP A 45 5.59 2.76 21.39
N LYS A 46 4.44 2.57 20.74
CA LYS A 46 4.33 1.63 19.62
C LYS A 46 5.09 2.14 18.40
N TYR A 47 5.05 3.43 18.15
CA TYR A 47 5.86 4.01 17.08
C TYR A 47 7.36 3.84 17.33
N LYS A 48 7.80 3.94 18.56
CA LYS A 48 9.20 3.67 18.91
C LYS A 48 9.58 2.22 18.65
N GLU A 49 8.65 1.31 18.91
CA GLU A 49 8.86 -0.11 18.61
C GLU A 49 8.98 -0.33 17.10
N LEU A 50 8.14 0.33 16.31
CA LEU A 50 8.21 0.27 14.86
C LEU A 50 9.54 0.82 14.35
N ASP A 51 10.01 1.91 14.93
CA ASP A 51 11.30 2.50 14.55
C ASP A 51 12.45 1.52 14.75
N LYS A 52 12.38 0.71 15.77
CA LYS A 52 13.44 -0.27 16.05
C LYS A 52 13.41 -1.46 15.10
N LYS A 53 12.22 -1.91 14.71
CA LYS A 53 12.05 -3.18 14.02
C LYS A 53 11.73 -3.06 12.53
N HIS A 54 11.12 -1.96 12.11
CA HIS A 54 10.54 -1.85 10.77
C HIS A 54 10.95 -0.59 10.01
N ASN A 55 12.02 0.07 10.41
CA ASN A 55 12.46 1.30 9.75
C ASN A 55 12.78 1.12 8.27
N ASP A 56 13.40 0.01 7.91
CA ASP A 56 13.78 -0.23 6.52
C ASP A 56 12.55 -0.29 5.61
N GLU A 57 11.48 -0.85 6.13
CA GLU A 57 10.23 -0.95 5.39
C GLU A 57 9.65 0.44 5.11
N ILE A 58 9.63 1.30 6.13
CA ILE A 58 9.06 2.64 5.96
C ILE A 58 9.94 3.55 5.09
N LEU A 59 11.25 3.32 5.10
CA LEU A 59 12.15 4.09 4.23
C LEU A 59 11.76 3.93 2.77
N GLY A 60 11.51 2.71 2.34
CA GLY A 60 11.12 2.47 0.97
C GLY A 60 9.75 3.01 0.60
N LEU A 61 8.82 2.98 1.56
CA LEU A 61 7.44 3.38 1.31
C LEU A 61 7.22 4.87 1.46
N PHE A 62 7.88 5.52 2.40
CA PHE A 62 7.59 6.90 2.75
C PHE A 62 8.65 7.88 2.30
N PHE A 63 9.90 7.51 2.45
CA PHE A 63 11.01 8.44 2.22
C PHE A 63 11.70 8.30 0.88
N SER A 64 11.29 7.36 0.06
CA SER A 64 11.79 7.29 -1.30
C SER A 64 11.31 8.51 -2.08
N GLY A 65 12.19 9.12 -2.85
CA GLY A 65 11.81 10.25 -3.68
C GLY A 65 11.09 9.84 -4.97
N ASP A 66 11.17 8.58 -5.33
CA ASP A 66 10.60 8.07 -6.58
C ASP A 66 9.19 7.53 -6.35
N ILE A 67 8.21 8.20 -6.96
CA ILE A 67 6.81 7.80 -6.81
C ILE A 67 6.57 6.40 -7.39
N HIS A 68 7.27 6.04 -8.46
CA HIS A 68 7.11 4.70 -9.04
C HIS A 68 7.61 3.61 -8.10
N ALA A 69 8.71 3.86 -7.40
CA ALA A 69 9.21 2.91 -6.42
C ALA A 69 8.23 2.73 -5.27
N LYS A 70 7.63 3.82 -4.81
CA LYS A 70 6.61 3.75 -3.76
C LYS A 70 5.39 2.97 -4.21
N GLU A 71 4.92 3.23 -5.41
CA GLU A 71 3.75 2.55 -5.96
C GLU A 71 4.03 1.07 -6.20
N GLN A 72 5.24 0.74 -6.62
CA GLN A 72 5.63 -0.65 -6.79
C GLN A 72 5.60 -1.41 -5.46
N LYS A 73 6.11 -0.81 -4.41
CA LYS A 73 6.08 -1.44 -3.08
C LYS A 73 4.66 -1.56 -2.53
N TYR A 74 3.83 -0.56 -2.77
CA TYR A 74 2.43 -0.62 -2.39
C TYR A 74 1.74 -1.78 -3.10
N TYR A 75 1.97 -1.91 -4.39
CA TYR A 75 1.41 -2.99 -5.20
C TYR A 75 1.87 -4.37 -4.68
N GLU A 76 3.15 -4.51 -4.35
CA GLU A 76 3.67 -5.76 -3.80
C GLU A 76 3.00 -6.12 -2.47
N PHE A 77 2.76 -5.12 -1.62
CA PHE A 77 2.05 -5.34 -0.37
C PHE A 77 0.61 -5.81 -0.61
N ILE A 78 -0.06 -5.22 -1.60
CA ILE A 78 -1.42 -5.62 -1.96
C ILE A 78 -1.43 -7.08 -2.44
N LYS A 79 -0.44 -7.48 -3.22
CA LYS A 79 -0.32 -8.86 -3.68
C LYS A 79 -0.14 -9.82 -2.50
N GLU A 80 0.68 -9.46 -1.55
CA GLU A 80 0.88 -10.28 -0.36
C GLU A 80 -0.41 -10.43 0.44
N LEU A 81 -1.15 -9.34 0.62
CA LEU A 81 -2.42 -9.38 1.34
C LEU A 81 -3.43 -10.30 0.66
N ILE A 82 -3.51 -10.23 -0.66
CA ILE A 82 -4.41 -11.07 -1.43
C ILE A 82 -4.04 -12.54 -1.22
N SER A 83 -2.75 -12.85 -1.29
CA SER A 83 -2.26 -14.21 -1.11
C SER A 83 -2.53 -14.74 0.28
N GLU A 84 -2.30 -13.92 1.30
CA GLU A 84 -2.44 -14.35 2.70
C GLU A 84 -3.90 -14.54 3.12
N ASN A 85 -4.81 -13.74 2.59
CA ASN A 85 -6.19 -13.74 3.06
C ASN A 85 -7.13 -14.54 2.20
N GLN A 86 -6.65 -15.18 1.16
CA GLN A 86 -7.44 -16.05 0.29
C GLN A 86 -8.75 -15.39 -0.15
N LEU A 87 -8.65 -14.16 -0.60
CA LEU A 87 -9.81 -13.41 -1.09
C LEU A 87 -10.34 -14.04 -2.37
N LEU A 88 -11.59 -13.72 -2.71
CA LEU A 88 -12.20 -14.23 -3.93
C LEU A 88 -11.29 -13.92 -5.13
N PRO A 89 -10.95 -14.92 -5.94
CA PRO A 89 -10.02 -14.71 -7.05
C PRO A 89 -10.46 -13.62 -8.02
N GLU A 90 -11.74 -13.55 -8.32
CA GLU A 90 -12.28 -12.55 -9.25
C GLU A 90 -12.02 -11.13 -8.76
N PHE A 91 -12.26 -10.88 -7.48
CA PHE A 91 -12.04 -9.57 -6.89
C PHE A 91 -10.55 -9.24 -6.86
N SER A 92 -9.73 -10.22 -6.50
CA SER A 92 -8.29 -10.05 -6.44
C SER A 92 -7.70 -9.70 -7.81
N ASP A 93 -8.13 -10.42 -8.84
CA ASP A 93 -7.68 -10.17 -10.19
C ASP A 93 -8.06 -8.78 -10.67
N GLU A 94 -9.27 -8.34 -10.33
CA GLU A 94 -9.74 -7.02 -10.69
C GLU A 94 -8.90 -5.91 -10.04
N VAL A 95 -8.56 -6.06 -8.77
CA VAL A 95 -7.71 -5.10 -8.07
C VAL A 95 -6.35 -4.98 -8.74
N LEU A 96 -5.71 -6.11 -9.01
CA LEU A 96 -4.39 -6.12 -9.64
C LEU A 96 -4.43 -5.57 -11.05
N LYS A 97 -5.49 -5.87 -11.78
CA LYS A 97 -5.67 -5.37 -13.13
C LYS A 97 -5.78 -3.85 -13.16
N VAL A 98 -6.54 -3.28 -12.25
CA VAL A 98 -6.70 -1.83 -12.16
C VAL A 98 -5.35 -1.16 -11.89
N TRP A 99 -4.56 -1.73 -10.98
CA TRP A 99 -3.21 -1.22 -10.69
C TRP A 99 -2.34 -1.19 -11.95
N LYS A 100 -2.33 -2.29 -12.69
CA LYS A 100 -1.50 -2.38 -13.89
C LYS A 100 -1.95 -1.41 -14.97
N GLU A 101 -3.24 -1.36 -15.24
CA GLU A 101 -3.76 -0.55 -16.33
C GLU A 101 -3.66 0.94 -16.06
N CYS A 102 -3.91 1.35 -14.82
CA CYS A 102 -3.94 2.77 -14.50
C CYS A 102 -2.58 3.37 -14.21
N LEU A 103 -1.68 2.59 -13.61
CA LEU A 103 -0.38 3.11 -13.20
C LEU A 103 0.78 2.54 -14.01
N GLY A 104 0.50 1.68 -14.96
CA GLY A 104 1.54 1.10 -15.79
C GLY A 104 2.48 0.18 -15.04
N ILE A 105 2.05 -0.34 -13.89
CA ILE A 105 2.88 -1.25 -13.12
C ILE A 105 2.90 -2.60 -13.80
N SER A 106 4.10 -3.07 -14.10
CA SER A 106 4.29 -4.35 -14.72
C SER A 106 4.59 -5.40 -13.68
N CYS A 107 3.90 -6.54 -13.77
CA CYS A 107 4.28 -7.64 -12.93
C CYS A 107 5.20 -8.55 -13.64
N SER A 108 5.59 -8.16 -14.80
CA SER A 108 6.41 -9.07 -15.58
C SER A 108 7.84 -8.96 -15.23
N PHE A 109 8.18 -7.89 -14.52
CA PHE A 109 9.47 -7.90 -14.19
C PHE A 109 9.58 -8.64 -13.03
N HIS A 110 9.63 -9.38 -13.04
CA HIS A 110 9.67 -10.13 -12.08
C HIS A 110 10.50 -11.10 -12.38
#